data_07f1f4e09886ea88e5a3eb53b36d5bdd
#
_entry.id   07f1f4e09886ea88e5a3eb53b36d5bdd
#
_cell.length_a   1.000
_cell.length_b   1.000
_cell.length_c   1.000
_cell.angle_alpha   90.00
_cell.angle_beta   90.00
_cell.angle_gamma   90.00
#
_symmetry.space_group_name_H-M   'P 1'
#
loop_
_entity.id
_entity.type
_entity.pdbx_description
1 polymer ?
#
loop_
_entity_poly.entity_id
_entity_poly.type
_entity_poly.pdbx_seq_one_letter_code
_entity_poly.pdbx_strand_id
1 'polypeptide(L)'
;MKNKLFDIWAKKEASINGWLSIPNSFTAEAFGKMGWDSVTIDLQHGQNDYSTSISMIQALANGTAVPLTRVPWNEPGIIMKMLDLGVLGIIAPMINTKEDCEKFVSYCYYPPIGQRSFGPMRAQVAYGSDYYQHANKNIISLAMIETKEAVDNLDAILSIPNLTGIYIGPADMSSSYGLPPKFDVKEDPVFSNIKMIVNKARGKNKICLLYTSD
;
A
#
# COMPACT_ATOMS: atom_id res chain seq x y z
N MET A 1 -13.37 0.87 -14.59
CA MET A 1 -12.68 0.36 -13.38
C MET A 1 -13.07 1.23 -12.19
N LYS A 2 -13.42 0.63 -11.04
CA LYS A 2 -13.72 1.35 -9.80
C LYS A 2 -13.08 0.61 -8.62
N ASN A 3 -12.36 1.34 -7.76
CA ASN A 3 -11.78 0.78 -6.56
C ASN A 3 -12.72 1.01 -5.37
N LYS A 4 -13.37 -0.05 -4.88
CA LYS A 4 -14.38 0.02 -3.81
C LYS A 4 -13.87 0.61 -2.49
N LEU A 5 -12.55 0.56 -2.24
CA LEU A 5 -11.98 1.11 -1.02
C LEU A 5 -12.23 2.61 -0.89
N PHE A 6 -12.21 3.35 -2.00
CA PHE A 6 -12.53 4.78 -1.96
C PHE A 6 -13.99 5.03 -1.55
N ASP A 7 -14.94 4.15 -1.93
CA ASP A 7 -16.34 4.27 -1.51
C ASP A 7 -16.51 3.98 -0.01
N ILE A 8 -15.80 2.98 0.53
CA ILE A 8 -15.80 2.65 1.96
C ILE A 8 -15.26 3.85 2.75
N TRP A 9 -14.10 4.37 2.35
CA TRP A 9 -13.47 5.49 3.05
C TRP A 9 -14.24 6.81 2.92
N ALA A 10 -14.92 7.06 1.80
CA ALA A 10 -15.79 8.23 1.65
C ALA A 10 -16.95 8.23 2.66
N LYS A 11 -17.41 7.05 3.08
CA LYS A 11 -18.41 6.89 4.13
C LYS A 11 -17.81 6.95 5.54
N LYS A 12 -16.49 7.12 5.67
CA LYS A 12 -15.74 7.06 6.94
C LYS A 12 -15.83 5.69 7.62
N GLU A 13 -16.02 4.64 6.85
CA GLU A 13 -16.02 3.26 7.32
C GLU A 13 -14.59 2.71 7.31
N ALA A 14 -14.28 1.80 8.24
CA ALA A 14 -13.03 1.06 8.24
C ALA A 14 -13.05 -0.04 7.18
N SER A 15 -11.90 -0.34 6.59
CA SER A 15 -11.70 -1.47 5.70
C SER A 15 -10.74 -2.48 6.31
N ILE A 16 -10.95 -3.76 6.06
CA ILE A 16 -10.12 -4.85 6.55
C ILE A 16 -9.27 -5.39 5.42
N ASN A 17 -7.95 -5.49 5.67
CA ASN A 17 -6.96 -5.95 4.69
C ASN A 17 -6.40 -7.32 5.09
N GLY A 18 -6.53 -8.31 4.22
CA GLY A 18 -5.85 -9.59 4.35
C GLY A 18 -4.39 -9.50 3.88
N TRP A 19 -3.51 -10.37 4.40
CA TRP A 19 -2.08 -10.33 4.11
C TRP A 19 -1.54 -11.68 3.65
N LEU A 20 -0.84 -11.72 2.51
CA LEU A 20 -0.31 -12.94 1.89
C LEU A 20 1.21 -12.88 1.81
N SER A 21 1.88 -13.68 2.65
CA SER A 21 3.34 -13.81 2.68
C SER A 21 3.86 -15.08 2.01
N ILE A 22 2.97 -16.03 1.69
CA ILE A 22 3.33 -17.32 1.07
C ILE A 22 2.90 -17.33 -0.39
N PRO A 23 3.79 -17.71 -1.34
CA PRO A 23 3.52 -17.69 -2.76
C PRO A 23 2.61 -18.87 -3.18
N ASN A 24 1.31 -18.70 -3.01
CA ASN A 24 0.33 -19.72 -3.33
C ASN A 24 -0.95 -19.14 -3.93
N SER A 25 -1.24 -19.48 -5.19
CA SER A 25 -2.40 -18.95 -5.91
C SER A 25 -3.73 -19.49 -5.37
N PHE A 26 -3.77 -20.71 -4.85
CA PHE A 26 -4.99 -21.26 -4.23
C PHE A 26 -5.35 -20.49 -2.94
N THR A 27 -4.34 -20.20 -2.10
CA THR A 27 -4.56 -19.36 -0.92
C THR A 27 -5.02 -17.96 -1.32
N ALA A 28 -4.44 -17.38 -2.38
CA ALA A 28 -4.86 -16.07 -2.88
C ALA A 28 -6.31 -16.10 -3.39
N GLU A 29 -6.75 -17.17 -4.08
CA GLU A 29 -8.14 -17.33 -4.50
C GLU A 29 -9.09 -17.40 -3.31
N ALA A 30 -8.75 -18.19 -2.29
CA ALA A 30 -9.54 -18.32 -1.07
C ALA A 30 -9.69 -16.94 -0.38
N PHE A 31 -8.56 -16.22 -0.17
CA PHE A 31 -8.57 -14.89 0.43
C PHE A 31 -9.41 -13.89 -0.39
N GLY A 32 -9.34 -13.95 -1.72
CA GLY A 32 -10.16 -13.10 -2.58
C GLY A 32 -11.67 -13.24 -2.37
N LYS A 33 -12.11 -14.39 -1.83
CA LYS A 33 -13.54 -14.75 -1.61
C LYS A 33 -13.97 -14.71 -0.14
N MET A 34 -13.04 -14.55 0.82
CA MET A 34 -13.34 -14.60 2.26
C MET A 34 -13.95 -13.32 2.84
N GLY A 35 -14.22 -12.31 2.01
CA GLY A 35 -14.89 -11.08 2.46
C GLY A 35 -13.94 -9.94 2.89
N TRP A 36 -12.63 -10.10 2.69
CA TRP A 36 -11.68 -9.00 2.86
C TRP A 36 -12.02 -7.83 1.92
N ASP A 37 -11.86 -6.61 2.38
CA ASP A 37 -12.01 -5.43 1.51
C ASP A 37 -10.85 -5.30 0.55
N SER A 38 -9.65 -5.62 1.02
CA SER A 38 -8.43 -5.70 0.23
C SER A 38 -7.55 -6.87 0.67
N VAL A 39 -6.65 -7.29 -0.21
CA VAL A 39 -5.64 -8.31 0.10
C VAL A 39 -4.29 -7.82 -0.43
N THR A 40 -3.30 -7.79 0.45
CA THR A 40 -1.93 -7.39 0.13
C THR A 40 -1.04 -8.60 -0.11
N ILE A 41 -0.36 -8.64 -1.26
CA ILE A 41 0.74 -9.57 -1.53
C ILE A 41 2.03 -8.91 -1.08
N ASP A 42 2.75 -9.56 -0.18
CA ASP A 42 3.96 -9.02 0.43
C ASP A 42 5.22 -9.49 -0.31
N LEU A 43 5.87 -8.56 -1.03
CA LEU A 43 7.13 -8.81 -1.72
C LEU A 43 8.34 -8.32 -0.91
N GLN A 44 8.15 -7.68 0.24
CA GLN A 44 9.25 -7.19 1.08
C GLN A 44 9.77 -8.28 2.02
N HIS A 45 8.89 -8.83 2.86
CA HIS A 45 9.23 -9.83 3.86
C HIS A 45 8.52 -11.17 3.63
N GLY A 46 7.54 -11.22 2.72
CA GLY A 46 6.99 -12.47 2.23
C GLY A 46 7.97 -13.21 1.33
N GLN A 47 7.65 -14.46 1.05
CA GLN A 47 8.41 -15.29 0.10
C GLN A 47 7.98 -15.06 -1.35
N ASN A 48 7.19 -13.99 -1.60
CA ASN A 48 6.67 -13.66 -2.92
C ASN A 48 7.67 -12.84 -3.72
N ASP A 49 7.68 -13.07 -5.02
CA ASP A 49 8.37 -12.28 -6.02
C ASP A 49 7.41 -11.85 -7.14
N TYR A 50 7.93 -11.17 -8.17
CA TYR A 50 7.14 -10.77 -9.32
C TYR A 50 6.51 -11.99 -10.03
N SER A 51 7.26 -13.09 -10.19
CA SER A 51 6.81 -14.26 -10.95
C SER A 51 5.68 -14.99 -10.23
N THR A 52 5.81 -15.19 -8.93
CA THR A 52 4.76 -15.82 -8.10
C THR A 52 3.53 -14.94 -7.98
N SER A 53 3.70 -13.62 -7.94
CA SER A 53 2.60 -12.65 -7.86
C SER A 53 1.67 -12.69 -9.08
N ILE A 54 2.16 -13.08 -10.26
CA ILE A 54 1.33 -13.17 -11.48
C ILE A 54 0.12 -14.08 -11.24
N SER A 55 0.36 -15.33 -10.83
CA SER A 55 -0.71 -16.30 -10.58
C SER A 55 -1.59 -15.94 -9.40
N MET A 56 -1.01 -15.31 -8.36
CA MET A 56 -1.76 -14.88 -7.18
C MET A 56 -2.72 -13.73 -7.51
N ILE A 57 -2.29 -12.74 -8.30
CA ILE A 57 -3.16 -11.63 -8.74
C ILE A 57 -4.24 -12.13 -9.69
N GLN A 58 -3.94 -13.11 -10.57
CA GLN A 58 -4.95 -13.74 -11.41
C GLN A 58 -6.02 -14.48 -10.57
N ALA A 59 -5.59 -15.15 -9.51
CA ALA A 59 -6.49 -15.84 -8.59
C ALA A 59 -7.36 -14.86 -7.78
N LEU A 60 -6.79 -13.79 -7.25
CA LEU A 60 -7.52 -12.73 -6.55
C LEU A 60 -8.60 -12.07 -7.43
N ALA A 61 -8.38 -11.97 -8.74
CA ALA A 61 -9.34 -11.37 -9.67
C ALA A 61 -10.68 -12.14 -9.77
N ASN A 62 -10.74 -13.38 -9.28
CA ASN A 62 -11.97 -14.17 -9.18
C ASN A 62 -12.77 -13.88 -7.90
N GLY A 63 -12.27 -13.01 -7.04
CA GLY A 63 -12.90 -12.60 -5.79
C GLY A 63 -13.37 -11.15 -5.82
N THR A 64 -13.69 -10.63 -4.63
CA THR A 64 -14.16 -9.25 -4.44
C THR A 64 -13.12 -8.35 -3.74
N ALA A 65 -12.05 -8.92 -3.21
CA ALA A 65 -11.00 -8.18 -2.53
C ALA A 65 -10.18 -7.32 -3.51
N VAL A 66 -9.88 -6.09 -3.12
CA VAL A 66 -9.00 -5.21 -3.90
C VAL A 66 -7.55 -5.68 -3.77
N PRO A 67 -6.84 -6.02 -4.86
CA PRO A 67 -5.47 -6.46 -4.79
C PRO A 67 -4.51 -5.29 -4.52
N LEU A 68 -3.74 -5.38 -3.45
CA LEU A 68 -2.65 -4.48 -3.10
C LEU A 68 -1.32 -5.25 -3.12
N THR A 69 -0.21 -4.54 -3.11
CA THR A 69 1.10 -5.14 -2.88
C THR A 69 1.99 -4.24 -2.03
N ARG A 70 2.75 -4.84 -1.13
CA ARG A 70 3.89 -4.19 -0.51
C ARG A 70 5.13 -4.55 -1.33
N VAL A 71 5.76 -3.54 -1.92
CA VAL A 71 6.97 -3.71 -2.74
C VAL A 71 8.21 -3.88 -1.85
N PRO A 72 9.29 -4.52 -2.35
CA PRO A 72 10.52 -4.71 -1.58
C PRO A 72 11.18 -3.40 -1.16
N TRP A 73 11.12 -2.41 -2.02
CA TRP A 73 11.69 -1.07 -1.81
C TRP A 73 10.97 -0.03 -2.67
N ASN A 74 11.18 1.26 -2.38
CA ASN A 74 10.67 2.36 -3.20
C ASN A 74 11.44 2.46 -4.53
N GLU A 75 11.09 1.61 -5.48
CA GLU A 75 11.80 1.40 -6.74
C GLU A 75 10.84 1.42 -7.93
N PRO A 76 11.07 2.27 -8.96
CA PRO A 76 10.10 2.47 -10.04
C PRO A 76 9.78 1.20 -10.83
N GLY A 77 10.78 0.34 -11.05
CA GLY A 77 10.62 -0.85 -11.88
C GLY A 77 9.62 -1.85 -11.33
N ILE A 78 9.74 -2.20 -10.03
CA ILE A 78 8.81 -3.14 -9.41
C ILE A 78 7.42 -2.52 -9.20
N ILE A 79 7.36 -1.25 -8.81
CA ILE A 79 6.09 -0.52 -8.64
C ILE A 79 5.30 -0.54 -9.96
N MET A 80 5.93 -0.15 -11.06
CA MET A 80 5.30 -0.15 -12.38
C MET A 80 4.83 -1.55 -12.79
N LYS A 81 5.68 -2.58 -12.64
CA LYS A 81 5.34 -3.96 -12.99
C LYS A 81 4.16 -4.50 -12.21
N MET A 82 4.09 -4.22 -10.90
CA MET A 82 2.95 -4.67 -10.07
C MET A 82 1.66 -3.96 -10.47
N LEU A 83 1.71 -2.67 -10.78
CA LEU A 83 0.56 -1.93 -11.29
C LEU A 83 0.11 -2.43 -12.68
N ASP A 84 1.04 -2.83 -13.56
CA ASP A 84 0.73 -3.39 -14.87
C ASP A 84 0.13 -4.80 -14.77
N LEU A 85 0.45 -5.55 -13.70
CA LEU A 85 -0.25 -6.78 -13.36
C LEU A 85 -1.69 -6.55 -12.88
N GLY A 86 -2.04 -5.33 -12.48
CA GLY A 86 -3.39 -4.97 -12.08
C GLY A 86 -3.62 -4.94 -10.58
N VAL A 87 -2.58 -4.76 -9.75
CA VAL A 87 -2.82 -4.33 -8.38
C VAL A 87 -3.37 -2.91 -8.38
N LEU A 88 -4.25 -2.60 -7.45
CA LEU A 88 -4.89 -1.30 -7.32
C LEU A 88 -4.32 -0.46 -6.17
N GLY A 89 -3.24 -0.94 -5.56
CA GLY A 89 -2.54 -0.17 -4.55
C GLY A 89 -1.13 -0.69 -4.29
N ILE A 90 -0.25 0.26 -3.99
CA ILE A 90 1.15 0.02 -3.63
C ILE A 90 1.39 0.49 -2.21
N ILE A 91 2.05 -0.34 -1.42
CA ILE A 91 2.63 -0.02 -0.12
C ILE A 91 4.14 0.04 -0.32
N ALA A 92 4.76 1.20 -0.11
CA ALA A 92 6.21 1.38 -0.23
C ALA A 92 6.86 1.52 1.15
N PRO A 93 7.82 0.64 1.49
CA PRO A 93 8.53 0.71 2.77
C PRO A 93 9.52 1.86 2.81
N MET A 94 9.97 2.22 4.01
CA MET A 94 11.10 3.11 4.29
C MET A 94 10.99 4.50 3.63
N ILE A 95 9.81 5.07 3.60
CA ILE A 95 9.60 6.45 3.14
C ILE A 95 9.93 7.40 4.28
N ASN A 96 11.13 7.97 4.25
CA ASN A 96 11.69 8.75 5.34
C ASN A 96 11.60 10.27 5.11
N THR A 97 11.61 10.69 3.86
CA THR A 97 11.65 12.11 3.49
C THR A 97 10.50 12.50 2.56
N LYS A 98 10.32 13.80 2.42
CA LYS A 98 9.40 14.36 1.43
C LYS A 98 9.75 13.91 0.02
N GLU A 99 11.02 13.94 -0.31
CA GLU A 99 11.60 13.58 -1.61
C GLU A 99 11.37 12.10 -1.93
N ASP A 100 11.51 11.20 -0.95
CA ASP A 100 11.18 9.78 -1.11
C ASP A 100 9.70 9.60 -1.45
N CYS A 101 8.83 10.32 -0.74
CA CYS A 101 7.40 10.26 -0.96
C CYS A 101 6.98 10.85 -2.31
N GLU A 102 7.59 11.95 -2.75
CA GLU A 102 7.38 12.54 -4.09
C GLU A 102 7.75 11.55 -5.19
N LYS A 103 8.91 10.90 -5.08
CA LYS A 103 9.33 9.84 -6.01
C LYS A 103 8.34 8.67 -6.01
N PHE A 104 7.97 8.18 -4.83
CA PHE A 104 7.00 7.10 -4.70
C PHE A 104 5.68 7.41 -5.40
N VAL A 105 5.09 8.55 -5.13
CA VAL A 105 3.85 8.99 -5.78
C VAL A 105 4.04 9.11 -7.29
N SER A 106 5.18 9.69 -7.73
CA SER A 106 5.51 9.81 -9.14
C SER A 106 5.57 8.47 -9.88
N TYR A 107 6.02 7.39 -9.21
CA TYR A 107 6.10 6.05 -9.81
C TYR A 107 4.73 5.37 -9.92
N CYS A 108 3.77 5.74 -9.08
CA CYS A 108 2.44 5.13 -9.06
C CYS A 108 1.51 5.63 -10.16
N TYR A 109 1.67 6.88 -10.60
CA TYR A 109 0.70 7.56 -11.44
C TYR A 109 1.23 7.89 -12.84
N TYR A 110 0.34 7.84 -13.82
CA TYR A 110 0.64 8.28 -15.18
C TYR A 110 0.75 9.82 -15.26
N PRO A 111 1.47 10.34 -16.28
CA PRO A 111 1.44 11.77 -16.57
C PRO A 111 -0.01 12.32 -16.69
N PRO A 112 -0.25 13.59 -16.30
CA PRO A 112 0.70 14.57 -15.81
C PRO A 112 0.98 14.48 -14.30
N ILE A 113 0.36 13.53 -13.57
CA ILE A 113 0.49 13.39 -12.11
C ILE A 113 1.84 12.81 -11.72
N GLY A 114 2.31 11.82 -12.48
CA GLY A 114 3.56 11.11 -12.21
C GLY A 114 4.32 10.74 -13.48
N GLN A 115 5.18 9.74 -13.38
CA GLN A 115 6.09 9.30 -14.45
C GLN A 115 5.93 7.81 -14.81
N ARG A 116 4.86 7.17 -14.37
CA ARG A 116 4.60 5.76 -14.69
C ARG A 116 4.59 5.57 -16.21
N SER A 117 5.42 4.64 -16.72
CA SER A 117 5.42 4.26 -18.12
C SER A 117 4.14 3.47 -18.48
N PHE A 118 3.67 3.63 -19.71
CA PHE A 118 2.47 2.96 -20.20
C PHE A 118 2.76 1.58 -20.74
N GLY A 119 2.21 0.54 -20.12
CA GLY A 119 2.30 -0.85 -20.56
C GLY A 119 1.37 -1.78 -19.77
N PRO A 120 0.12 -1.38 -19.43
CA PRO A 120 -0.74 -2.10 -18.50
C PRO A 120 -1.44 -3.31 -19.14
N MET A 121 -0.68 -4.22 -19.79
CA MET A 121 -1.24 -5.32 -20.57
C MET A 121 -2.24 -6.16 -19.78
N ARG A 122 -1.82 -6.69 -18.61
CA ARG A 122 -2.72 -7.52 -17.80
C ARG A 122 -3.78 -6.68 -17.11
N ALA A 123 -3.47 -5.46 -16.66
CA ALA A 123 -4.45 -4.58 -16.04
C ALA A 123 -5.59 -4.25 -17.01
N GLN A 124 -5.30 -4.07 -18.30
CA GLN A 124 -6.35 -3.89 -19.33
C GLN A 124 -7.22 -5.14 -19.50
N VAL A 125 -6.63 -6.34 -19.44
CA VAL A 125 -7.40 -7.60 -19.47
C VAL A 125 -8.33 -7.70 -18.26
N ALA A 126 -7.86 -7.28 -17.08
CA ALA A 126 -8.64 -7.36 -15.84
C ALA A 126 -9.74 -6.29 -15.72
N TYR A 127 -9.47 -5.09 -16.20
CA TYR A 127 -10.32 -3.91 -15.91
C TYR A 127 -10.89 -3.21 -17.13
N GLY A 128 -10.56 -3.64 -18.33
CA GLY A 128 -11.04 -3.08 -19.60
C GLY A 128 -10.01 -2.22 -20.32
N SER A 129 -10.23 -2.02 -21.62
CA SER A 129 -9.32 -1.26 -22.49
C SER A 129 -9.20 0.23 -22.13
N ASP A 130 -10.16 0.75 -21.36
CA ASP A 130 -10.20 2.11 -20.82
C ASP A 130 -9.45 2.28 -19.49
N TYR A 131 -8.73 1.24 -19.03
CA TYR A 131 -7.97 1.24 -17.77
C TYR A 131 -7.15 2.52 -17.56
N TYR A 132 -6.44 2.97 -18.59
CA TYR A 132 -5.59 4.17 -18.51
C TYR A 132 -6.37 5.42 -18.08
N GLN A 133 -7.59 5.60 -18.62
CA GLN A 133 -8.42 6.77 -18.33
C GLN A 133 -8.85 6.85 -16.86
N HIS A 134 -8.86 5.70 -16.17
CA HIS A 134 -9.34 5.57 -14.80
C HIS A 134 -8.23 5.31 -13.78
N ALA A 135 -7.06 4.87 -14.23
CA ALA A 135 -5.97 4.41 -13.36
C ALA A 135 -5.59 5.45 -12.29
N ASN A 136 -5.27 6.68 -12.71
CA ASN A 136 -4.84 7.74 -11.78
C ASN A 136 -5.87 8.08 -10.68
N LYS A 137 -7.15 7.75 -10.88
CA LYS A 137 -8.22 7.98 -9.88
C LYS A 137 -8.48 6.78 -8.98
N ASN A 138 -7.96 5.61 -9.34
CA ASN A 138 -8.28 4.35 -8.67
C ASN A 138 -7.08 3.63 -8.06
N ILE A 139 -5.86 4.11 -8.32
CA ILE A 139 -4.65 3.58 -7.70
C ILE A 139 -4.50 4.20 -6.29
N ILE A 140 -4.11 3.36 -5.36
CA ILE A 140 -3.82 3.71 -3.96
C ILE A 140 -2.31 3.73 -3.78
N SER A 141 -1.78 4.80 -3.19
CA SER A 141 -0.39 4.92 -2.78
C SER A 141 -0.32 5.06 -1.26
N LEU A 142 0.32 4.10 -0.58
CA LEU A 142 0.51 4.08 0.87
C LEU A 142 2.00 4.12 1.19
N ALA A 143 2.46 5.21 1.80
CA ALA A 143 3.85 5.36 2.26
C ALA A 143 4.00 4.75 3.66
N MET A 144 4.97 3.86 3.87
CA MET A 144 5.22 3.34 5.22
C MET A 144 5.96 4.37 6.06
N ILE A 145 5.40 4.62 7.24
CA ILE A 145 5.98 5.46 8.31
C ILE A 145 6.45 4.50 9.40
N GLU A 146 7.75 4.23 9.40
CA GLU A 146 8.31 3.14 10.20
C GLU A 146 9.70 3.44 10.76
N THR A 147 10.13 4.71 10.70
CA THR A 147 11.40 5.16 11.28
C THR A 147 11.21 6.46 12.05
N LYS A 148 12.16 6.75 12.94
CA LYS A 148 12.22 8.04 13.64
C LYS A 148 12.32 9.19 12.64
N GLU A 149 13.11 9.05 11.57
CA GLU A 149 13.26 10.06 10.51
C GLU A 149 11.92 10.33 9.80
N ALA A 150 11.17 9.26 9.47
CA ALA A 150 9.83 9.41 8.87
C ALA A 150 8.86 10.13 9.80
N VAL A 151 8.94 9.89 11.11
CA VAL A 151 8.13 10.57 12.13
C VAL A 151 8.49 12.04 12.20
N ASP A 152 9.79 12.38 12.20
CA ASP A 152 10.27 13.76 12.22
C ASP A 152 9.82 14.53 10.95
N ASN A 153 9.74 13.87 9.80
CA ASN A 153 9.33 14.44 8.50
C ASN A 153 7.82 14.26 8.18
N LEU A 154 7.03 13.76 9.12
CA LEU A 154 5.64 13.33 8.86
C LEU A 154 4.76 14.41 8.20
N ASP A 155 4.83 15.65 8.67
CA ASP A 155 4.00 16.73 8.12
C ASP A 155 4.34 17.04 6.66
N ALA A 156 5.61 16.95 6.29
CA ALA A 156 6.09 17.13 4.93
C ALA A 156 5.62 15.94 4.03
N ILE A 157 5.72 14.71 4.50
CA ILE A 157 5.24 13.51 3.80
C ILE A 157 3.72 13.59 3.58
N LEU A 158 2.95 13.90 4.63
CA LEU A 158 1.49 14.00 4.54
C LEU A 158 1.01 15.15 3.66
N SER A 159 1.85 16.14 3.36
CA SER A 159 1.53 17.26 2.48
C SER A 159 1.60 16.91 0.99
N ILE A 160 2.16 15.75 0.62
CA ILE A 160 2.36 15.38 -0.78
C ILE A 160 1.02 15.19 -1.49
N PRO A 161 0.79 15.89 -2.61
CA PRO A 161 -0.40 15.70 -3.43
C PRO A 161 -0.47 14.26 -3.97
N ASN A 162 -1.70 13.75 -4.11
CA ASN A 162 -1.97 12.40 -4.62
C ASN A 162 -1.42 11.23 -3.79
N LEU A 163 -0.73 11.47 -2.67
CA LEU A 163 -0.52 10.41 -1.69
C LEU A 163 -1.88 10.04 -1.09
N THR A 164 -2.31 8.80 -1.25
CA THR A 164 -3.60 8.34 -0.73
C THR A 164 -3.59 8.24 0.78
N GLY A 165 -2.51 7.72 1.34
CA GLY A 165 -2.40 7.51 2.77
C GLY A 165 -1.04 6.98 3.18
N ILE A 166 -1.01 6.47 4.40
CA ILE A 166 0.19 5.91 5.02
C ILE A 166 -0.08 4.51 5.59
N TYR A 167 0.99 3.77 5.78
CA TYR A 167 0.98 2.50 6.51
C TYR A 167 1.99 2.59 7.66
N ILE A 168 1.58 2.27 8.88
CA ILE A 168 2.46 2.32 10.04
C ILE A 168 3.14 0.97 10.24
N GLY A 169 4.47 0.95 10.31
CA GLY A 169 5.31 -0.22 10.60
C GLY A 169 5.85 -0.19 12.04
N PRO A 170 5.13 -0.77 13.05
CA PRO A 170 5.54 -0.64 14.45
C PRO A 170 6.87 -1.30 14.79
N ALA A 171 7.20 -2.44 14.14
CA ALA A 171 8.41 -3.20 14.44
C ALA A 171 9.68 -2.42 14.03
N ASP A 172 9.73 -1.91 12.79
CA ASP A 172 10.85 -1.10 12.31
C ASP A 172 10.91 0.25 13.03
N MET A 173 9.75 0.85 13.35
CA MET A 173 9.72 2.04 14.18
C MET A 173 10.36 1.79 15.55
N SER A 174 10.04 0.68 16.21
CA SER A 174 10.67 0.31 17.48
C SER A 174 12.20 0.20 17.32
N SER A 175 12.65 -0.51 16.30
CA SER A 175 14.09 -0.67 16.00
C SER A 175 14.78 0.67 15.76
N SER A 176 14.13 1.61 15.08
CA SER A 176 14.69 2.94 14.80
C SER A 176 14.84 3.81 16.05
N TYR A 177 14.13 3.50 17.12
CA TYR A 177 14.28 4.10 18.45
C TYR A 177 15.21 3.29 19.37
N GLY A 178 15.89 2.25 18.86
CA GLY A 178 16.76 1.37 19.65
C GLY A 178 16.02 0.41 20.57
N LEU A 179 14.73 0.18 20.33
CA LEU A 179 13.89 -0.75 21.08
C LEU A 179 13.78 -2.10 20.34
N PRO A 180 13.52 -3.19 21.05
CA PRO A 180 13.21 -4.48 20.41
C PRO A 180 12.04 -4.37 19.47
N PRO A 181 12.10 -4.95 18.25
CA PRO A 181 11.02 -4.90 17.29
C PRO A 181 9.77 -5.64 17.81
N LYS A 182 8.62 -4.98 17.80
CA LYS A 182 7.33 -5.52 18.21
C LYS A 182 6.23 -5.05 17.27
N PHE A 183 5.26 -5.92 17.00
CA PHE A 183 4.07 -5.54 16.24
C PHE A 183 3.00 -4.89 17.13
N ASP A 184 2.76 -5.43 18.32
CA ASP A 184 1.87 -4.84 19.33
C ASP A 184 2.70 -4.03 20.34
N VAL A 185 2.87 -2.75 20.03
CA VAL A 185 3.67 -1.82 20.84
C VAL A 185 2.77 -1.07 21.80
N LYS A 186 3.11 -1.13 23.10
CA LYS A 186 2.42 -0.40 24.17
C LYS A 186 3.35 0.57 24.90
N GLU A 187 4.64 0.54 24.56
CA GLU A 187 5.68 1.35 25.19
C GLU A 187 5.98 2.61 24.39
N ASP A 188 6.27 3.71 25.12
CA ASP A 188 6.75 4.94 24.53
C ASP A 188 8.25 4.84 24.16
N PRO A 189 8.71 5.62 23.17
CA PRO A 189 7.97 6.67 22.45
C PRO A 189 7.09 6.17 21.29
N VAL A 190 7.17 4.88 20.93
CA VAL A 190 6.55 4.35 19.72
C VAL A 190 5.02 4.43 19.78
N PHE A 191 4.44 4.07 20.93
CA PHE A 191 2.99 4.09 21.12
C PHE A 191 2.40 5.50 20.97
N SER A 192 3.04 6.50 21.60
CA SER A 192 2.63 7.91 21.44
C SER A 192 2.79 8.39 20.01
N ASN A 193 3.85 7.99 19.32
CA ASN A 193 4.07 8.30 17.90
C ASN A 193 2.99 7.71 17.01
N ILE A 194 2.61 6.44 17.20
CA ILE A 194 1.51 5.82 16.44
C ILE A 194 0.22 6.66 16.58
N LYS A 195 -0.14 7.03 17.81
CA LYS A 195 -1.33 7.88 18.03
C LYS A 195 -1.22 9.24 17.34
N MET A 196 -0.07 9.86 17.43
CA MET A 196 0.19 11.15 16.78
C MET A 196 0.09 11.03 15.26
N ILE A 197 0.69 9.98 14.66
CA ILE A 197 0.66 9.71 13.22
C ILE A 197 -0.79 9.54 12.75
N VAL A 198 -1.58 8.70 13.43
CA VAL A 198 -3.01 8.48 13.09
C VAL A 198 -3.79 9.80 13.11
N ASN A 199 -3.60 10.62 14.16
CA ASN A 199 -4.31 11.89 14.29
C ASN A 199 -3.91 12.88 13.19
N LYS A 200 -2.62 12.99 12.87
CA LYS A 200 -2.12 13.87 11.80
C LYS A 200 -2.60 13.42 10.43
N ALA A 201 -2.57 12.11 10.13
CA ALA A 201 -3.07 11.57 8.87
C ALA A 201 -4.57 11.89 8.69
N ARG A 202 -5.37 11.67 9.72
CA ARG A 202 -6.81 12.02 9.72
C ARG A 202 -7.03 13.52 9.51
N GLY A 203 -6.27 14.36 10.18
CA GLY A 203 -6.35 15.81 10.03
C GLY A 203 -6.00 16.32 8.62
N LYS A 204 -5.26 15.53 7.85
CA LYS A 204 -4.90 15.78 6.43
C LYS A 204 -5.78 15.02 5.43
N ASN A 205 -6.84 14.35 5.90
CA ASN A 205 -7.71 13.47 5.08
C ASN A 205 -6.92 12.36 4.37
N LYS A 206 -5.86 11.83 5.00
CA LYS A 206 -5.08 10.70 4.52
C LYS A 206 -5.56 9.42 5.19
N ILE A 207 -5.61 8.34 4.42
CA ILE A 207 -5.92 7.02 4.93
C ILE A 207 -4.74 6.55 5.79
N CYS A 208 -5.04 5.86 6.88
CA CYS A 208 -4.01 5.25 7.71
C CYS A 208 -4.29 3.74 7.84
N LEU A 209 -3.40 2.94 7.29
CA LEU A 209 -3.36 1.50 7.49
C LEU A 209 -2.42 1.19 8.66
N LEU A 210 -2.85 0.33 9.55
CA LEU A 210 -2.05 -0.13 10.69
C LEU A 210 -2.07 -1.65 10.71
N TYR A 211 -0.92 -2.27 10.89
CA TYR A 211 -0.84 -3.68 11.24
C TYR A 211 -1.39 -3.86 12.66
N THR A 212 -2.37 -4.74 12.81
CA THR A 212 -2.87 -5.16 14.13
C THR A 212 -2.65 -6.64 14.27
N SER A 213 -1.96 -7.06 15.33
CA SER A 213 -2.11 -8.44 15.85
C SER A 213 -3.36 -8.46 16.73
N ASP A 214 -4.07 -9.54 16.69
CA ASP A 214 -5.30 -9.79 17.48
C ASP A 214 -5.17 -9.41 18.97
#